data_23a884415450f07d3c24eba7e476e899
#
_entry.id   23a884415450f07d3c24eba7e476e899
#
_cell.length_a   1.000
_cell.length_b   1.000
_cell.length_c   1.000
_cell.angle_alpha   90.00
_cell.angle_beta   90.00
_cell.angle_gamma   90.00
#
_symmetry.space_group_name_H-M   'P 1'
#
loop_
_entity.id
_entity.type
_entity.pdbx_description
1 polymer ?
#
loop_
_entity_poly.entity_id
_entity_poly.type
_entity_poly.pdbx_seq_one_letter_code
_entity_poly.pdbx_strand_id
1 'polypeptide(L)'
;KLTERYFYPHPYAYPIIGSTKNLKNPRLTEMRKFFEDYYVASNMALILSGDFDTQQVMPVLEKTFSRIRSGNVPKPEKVMLPPFNGREKMKVKFPIPFIKAMGLGFRGVSANHEDQVALNIAVNLLNNANGTGYLDKLMVEHKLMGALAINESMNEAGILAVAIMPKLLIQSYSSAEKMVWNEINRVKNGDFSDEVFNSLKLEQKRQYASALENIDSRATVMMNLFSQGKNWNDYLNEVARIESITKEDVVQ
;
A
#
# COMPACT_ATOMS: atom_id res chain seq x y z
N LYS A 1 -14.85 -2.28 9.54
CA LYS A 1 -14.64 -2.06 11.00
C LYS A 1 -13.17 -1.81 11.35
N LEU A 2 -12.21 -2.64 10.88
CA LEU A 2 -10.77 -2.38 11.15
C LEU A 2 -10.32 -1.08 10.49
N THR A 3 -10.55 -0.93 9.19
CA THR A 3 -10.26 0.28 8.41
C THR A 3 -10.97 1.51 8.96
N GLU A 4 -12.24 1.37 9.34
CA GLU A 4 -13.01 2.43 9.99
C GLU A 4 -12.35 2.90 11.29
N ARG A 5 -11.99 1.98 12.19
CA ARG A 5 -11.32 2.33 13.44
C ARG A 5 -9.93 2.92 13.22
N TYR A 6 -9.25 2.44 12.18
CA TYR A 6 -7.89 2.87 11.88
C TYR A 6 -7.84 4.27 11.27
N PHE A 7 -8.73 4.58 10.32
CA PHE A 7 -8.68 5.81 9.53
C PHE A 7 -9.73 6.87 9.91
N TYR A 8 -10.72 6.58 10.76
CA TYR A 8 -11.69 7.61 11.13
C TYR A 8 -11.01 8.82 11.79
N PRO A 9 -11.34 10.07 11.41
CA PRO A 9 -12.43 10.50 10.50
C PRO A 9 -12.06 10.59 9.01
N HIS A 10 -10.89 10.14 8.60
CA HIS A 10 -10.41 10.21 7.23
C HIS A 10 -11.29 9.37 6.26
N PRO A 11 -11.47 9.79 4.99
CA PRO A 11 -12.26 9.04 3.98
C PRO A 11 -11.80 7.58 3.78
N TYR A 12 -10.54 7.25 4.02
CA TYR A 12 -10.02 5.87 3.97
C TYR A 12 -10.66 4.92 5.00
N ALA A 13 -11.41 5.44 5.96
CA ALA A 13 -12.23 4.64 6.86
C ALA A 13 -13.33 3.86 6.14
N TYR A 14 -13.74 4.31 4.96
CA TYR A 14 -14.82 3.73 4.20
C TYR A 14 -14.30 2.89 3.02
N PRO A 15 -14.92 1.73 2.75
CA PRO A 15 -14.49 0.90 1.62
C PRO A 15 -14.79 1.60 0.29
N ILE A 16 -13.84 1.60 -0.64
CA ILE A 16 -13.96 2.20 -1.98
C ILE A 16 -15.19 1.66 -2.73
N ILE A 17 -15.45 0.35 -2.61
CA ILE A 17 -16.61 -0.30 -3.23
C ILE A 17 -17.95 0.14 -2.63
N GLY A 18 -17.93 0.88 -1.51
CA GLY A 18 -19.13 1.29 -0.80
C GLY A 18 -19.77 0.15 0.00
N SER A 19 -21.09 0.26 0.21
CA SER A 19 -21.88 -0.74 0.93
C SER A 19 -23.20 -1.00 0.22
N THR A 20 -23.76 -2.20 0.42
CA THR A 20 -25.09 -2.54 -0.09
C THR A 20 -26.16 -1.54 0.38
N LYS A 21 -26.01 -0.97 1.59
CA LYS A 21 -26.94 0.04 2.11
C LYS A 21 -26.90 1.32 1.26
N ASN A 22 -25.72 1.76 0.84
CA ASN A 22 -25.55 2.96 0.02
C ASN A 22 -26.07 2.74 -1.41
N LEU A 23 -25.96 1.50 -1.93
CA LEU A 23 -26.40 1.15 -3.28
C LEU A 23 -27.92 0.98 -3.39
N LYS A 24 -28.63 0.70 -2.29
CA LYS A 24 -30.08 0.48 -2.32
C LYS A 24 -30.89 1.74 -2.63
N ASN A 25 -30.36 2.91 -2.38
CA ASN A 25 -31.10 4.17 -2.51
C ASN A 25 -30.18 5.34 -2.93
N PRO A 26 -29.53 5.26 -4.11
CA PRO A 26 -28.65 6.32 -4.57
C PRO A 26 -29.47 7.55 -4.97
N ARG A 27 -29.07 8.73 -4.52
CA ARG A 27 -29.68 9.97 -4.97
C ARG A 27 -29.11 10.34 -6.34
N LEU A 28 -29.96 10.31 -7.36
CA LEU A 28 -29.54 10.61 -8.73
C LEU A 28 -28.90 12.00 -8.87
N THR A 29 -29.40 12.98 -8.10
CA THR A 29 -28.84 14.35 -8.08
C THR A 29 -27.41 14.38 -7.56
N GLU A 30 -27.11 13.62 -6.52
CA GLU A 30 -25.73 13.53 -5.97
C GLU A 30 -24.79 12.78 -6.92
N MET A 31 -25.30 11.73 -7.58
CA MET A 31 -24.52 11.01 -8.59
C MET A 31 -24.18 11.91 -9.79
N ARG A 32 -25.17 12.70 -10.28
CA ARG A 32 -24.93 13.67 -11.35
C ARG A 32 -23.93 14.73 -10.93
N LYS A 33 -24.11 15.30 -9.74
CA LYS A 33 -23.16 16.29 -9.20
C LYS A 33 -21.76 15.71 -9.12
N PHE A 34 -21.58 14.50 -8.59
CA PHE A 34 -20.29 13.83 -8.53
C PHE A 34 -19.67 13.65 -9.92
N PHE A 35 -20.46 13.21 -10.90
CA PHE A 35 -20.00 13.09 -12.28
C PHE A 35 -19.60 14.46 -12.86
N GLU A 36 -20.40 15.49 -12.58
CA GLU A 36 -20.11 16.85 -13.04
C GLU A 36 -18.87 17.45 -12.39
N ASP A 37 -18.62 17.17 -11.15
CA ASP A 37 -17.48 17.71 -10.41
C ASP A 37 -16.16 16.98 -10.76
N TYR A 38 -16.19 15.69 -10.98
CA TYR A 38 -14.96 14.88 -11.04
C TYR A 38 -14.62 14.31 -12.43
N TYR A 39 -15.61 14.11 -13.32
CA TYR A 39 -15.36 13.61 -14.67
C TYR A 39 -15.12 14.74 -15.65
N VAL A 40 -14.03 15.44 -15.46
CA VAL A 40 -13.59 16.60 -16.26
C VAL A 40 -12.17 16.36 -16.78
N ALA A 41 -11.82 16.97 -17.92
CA ALA A 41 -10.54 16.74 -18.59
C ALA A 41 -9.32 16.99 -17.68
N SER A 42 -9.40 17.98 -16.79
CA SER A 42 -8.33 18.29 -15.83
C SER A 42 -8.09 17.24 -14.76
N ASN A 43 -9.03 16.29 -14.58
CA ASN A 43 -8.97 15.22 -13.58
C ASN A 43 -8.84 13.83 -14.19
N MET A 44 -8.61 13.74 -15.48
CA MET A 44 -8.54 12.48 -16.20
C MET A 44 -7.22 12.35 -16.93
N ALA A 45 -6.66 11.16 -16.95
CA ALA A 45 -5.52 10.80 -17.78
C ALA A 45 -5.89 9.62 -18.68
N LEU A 46 -5.48 9.68 -19.92
CA LEU A 46 -5.49 8.55 -20.83
C LEU A 46 -4.07 8.00 -20.93
N ILE A 47 -3.91 6.75 -20.57
CA ILE A 47 -2.61 6.07 -20.58
C ILE A 47 -2.67 4.97 -21.63
N LEU A 48 -1.72 5.01 -22.54
CA LEU A 48 -1.56 4.02 -23.61
C LEU A 48 -0.17 3.38 -23.46
N SER A 49 -0.14 2.08 -23.52
CA SER A 49 1.10 1.31 -23.54
C SER A 49 0.95 0.16 -24.54
N GLY A 50 1.86 0.02 -25.48
CA GLY A 50 1.78 -0.99 -26.52
C GLY A 50 2.62 -0.61 -27.74
N ASP A 51 2.42 -1.34 -28.82
CA ASP A 51 3.06 -1.11 -30.11
C ASP A 51 2.16 -0.21 -30.97
N PHE A 52 2.43 1.08 -31.01
CA PHE A 52 1.72 2.06 -31.82
C PHE A 52 2.62 3.23 -32.21
N ASP A 53 2.31 3.85 -33.34
CA ASP A 53 2.94 5.09 -33.76
C ASP A 53 2.22 6.29 -33.12
N THR A 54 2.95 7.05 -32.31
CA THR A 54 2.40 8.21 -31.60
C THR A 54 1.87 9.27 -32.55
N GLN A 55 2.51 9.50 -33.71
CA GLN A 55 2.08 10.53 -34.65
C GLN A 55 0.75 10.17 -35.34
N GLN A 56 0.51 8.88 -35.52
CA GLN A 56 -0.75 8.38 -36.12
C GLN A 56 -1.88 8.34 -35.12
N VAL A 57 -1.57 8.03 -33.82
CA VAL A 57 -2.58 7.87 -32.79
C VAL A 57 -3.03 9.24 -32.23
N MET A 58 -2.13 10.22 -32.08
CA MET A 58 -2.46 11.53 -31.50
C MET A 58 -3.66 12.23 -32.15
N PRO A 59 -3.78 12.34 -33.49
CA PRO A 59 -4.95 12.96 -34.10
C PRO A 59 -6.27 12.23 -33.82
N VAL A 60 -6.21 10.90 -33.66
CA VAL A 60 -7.38 10.09 -33.30
C VAL A 60 -7.80 10.39 -31.85
N LEU A 61 -6.84 10.46 -30.94
CA LEU A 61 -7.07 10.80 -29.54
C LEU A 61 -7.65 12.20 -29.41
N GLU A 62 -7.05 13.19 -30.05
CA GLU A 62 -7.55 14.57 -30.04
C GLU A 62 -8.98 14.65 -30.54
N LYS A 63 -9.28 14.05 -31.69
CA LYS A 63 -10.64 14.01 -32.24
C LYS A 63 -11.64 13.33 -31.31
N THR A 64 -11.23 12.30 -30.59
CA THR A 64 -12.14 11.50 -29.76
C THR A 64 -12.32 12.10 -28.39
N PHE A 65 -11.23 12.51 -27.74
CA PHE A 65 -11.23 12.93 -26.33
C PHE A 65 -11.35 14.45 -26.14
N SER A 66 -11.16 15.28 -27.18
CA SER A 66 -11.39 16.74 -27.11
C SER A 66 -12.82 17.14 -26.71
N ARG A 67 -13.76 16.19 -26.75
CA ARG A 67 -15.16 16.38 -26.35
C ARG A 67 -15.38 16.27 -24.84
N ILE A 68 -14.37 15.78 -24.08
CA ILE A 68 -14.46 15.74 -22.62
C ILE A 68 -14.53 17.16 -22.12
N ARG A 69 -15.54 17.45 -21.32
CA ARG A 69 -15.75 18.79 -20.81
C ARG A 69 -14.60 19.23 -19.90
N SER A 70 -14.26 20.48 -19.97
CA SER A 70 -13.37 21.13 -19.03
C SER A 70 -14.11 21.46 -17.72
N GLY A 71 -13.38 21.51 -16.61
CA GLY A 71 -13.95 21.86 -15.31
C GLY A 71 -12.88 21.93 -14.23
N ASN A 72 -13.24 22.49 -13.10
CA ASN A 72 -12.40 22.52 -11.91
C ASN A 72 -12.88 21.46 -10.93
N VAL A 73 -11.96 20.62 -10.48
CA VAL A 73 -12.24 19.62 -9.45
C VAL A 73 -12.31 20.28 -8.08
N PRO A 74 -13.32 19.99 -7.27
CA PRO A 74 -13.34 20.43 -5.89
C PRO A 74 -12.09 19.98 -5.16
N LYS A 75 -11.43 20.90 -4.44
CA LYS A 75 -10.28 20.54 -3.63
C LYS A 75 -10.73 19.66 -2.47
N PRO A 76 -10.13 18.50 -2.26
CA PRO A 76 -10.46 17.66 -1.12
C PRO A 76 -10.12 18.39 0.18
N GLU A 77 -10.97 18.25 1.17
CA GLU A 77 -10.68 18.71 2.52
C GLU A 77 -9.59 17.83 3.14
N LYS A 78 -8.51 18.45 3.63
CA LYS A 78 -7.45 17.72 4.31
C LYS A 78 -7.92 17.26 5.69
N VAL A 79 -8.10 15.98 5.85
CA VAL A 79 -8.46 15.38 7.13
C VAL A 79 -7.21 14.81 7.80
N MET A 80 -6.83 15.41 8.93
CA MET A 80 -5.70 14.92 9.73
C MET A 80 -6.14 13.69 10.54
N LEU A 81 -5.34 12.63 10.46
CA LEU A 81 -5.54 11.46 11.30
C LEU A 81 -5.04 11.74 12.73
N PRO A 82 -5.88 11.56 13.76
CA PRO A 82 -5.42 11.70 15.13
C PRO A 82 -4.39 10.61 15.45
N PRO A 83 -3.38 10.91 16.30
CA PRO A 83 -2.45 9.88 16.79
C PRO A 83 -3.19 8.83 17.62
N PHE A 84 -2.65 7.61 17.66
CA PHE A 84 -3.13 6.61 18.61
C PHE A 84 -2.68 6.96 20.03
N ASN A 85 -3.62 6.98 20.98
CA ASN A 85 -3.34 7.19 22.40
C ASN A 85 -3.01 5.86 23.07
N GLY A 86 -1.88 5.26 22.71
CA GLY A 86 -1.46 3.96 23.20
C GLY A 86 -2.06 2.79 22.43
N ARG A 87 -1.98 1.61 23.04
CA ARG A 87 -2.42 0.36 22.41
C ARG A 87 -3.93 0.16 22.57
N GLU A 88 -4.62 0.09 21.47
CA GLU A 88 -6.03 -0.29 21.40
C GLU A 88 -6.22 -1.76 21.05
N LYS A 89 -7.26 -2.38 21.57
CA LYS A 89 -7.62 -3.76 21.27
C LYS A 89 -9.03 -3.83 20.71
N MET A 90 -9.19 -4.51 19.59
CA MET A 90 -10.49 -4.79 18.99
C MET A 90 -10.65 -6.29 18.75
N LYS A 91 -11.84 -6.81 19.07
CA LYS A 91 -12.20 -8.20 18.75
C LYS A 91 -13.16 -8.20 17.57
N VAL A 92 -12.84 -8.99 16.57
CA VAL A 92 -13.70 -9.20 15.39
C VAL A 92 -14.07 -10.67 15.32
N LYS A 93 -15.36 -10.98 15.14
CA LYS A 93 -15.80 -12.35 14.88
C LYS A 93 -15.31 -12.76 13.50
N PHE A 94 -14.53 -13.82 13.43
CA PHE A 94 -14.13 -14.43 12.18
C PHE A 94 -15.17 -15.48 11.77
N PRO A 95 -15.65 -15.49 10.51
CA PRO A 95 -16.77 -16.34 10.11
C PRO A 95 -16.41 -17.83 10.00
N ILE A 96 -15.12 -18.18 10.03
CA ILE A 96 -14.64 -19.56 9.91
C ILE A 96 -14.37 -20.12 11.31
N PRO A 97 -15.07 -21.20 11.74
CA PRO A 97 -14.85 -21.80 13.05
C PRO A 97 -13.43 -22.37 13.16
N PHE A 98 -12.89 -22.33 14.37
CA PHE A 98 -11.57 -22.84 14.74
C PHE A 98 -10.35 -22.08 14.19
N ILE A 99 -10.50 -21.17 13.24
CA ILE A 99 -9.38 -20.35 12.79
C ILE A 99 -9.13 -19.25 13.81
N LYS A 100 -7.90 -19.20 14.30
CA LYS A 100 -7.38 -18.12 15.13
C LYS A 100 -6.55 -17.18 14.25
N ALA A 101 -6.95 -15.93 14.20
CA ALA A 101 -6.16 -14.88 13.56
C ALA A 101 -6.13 -13.63 14.44
N MET A 102 -5.03 -12.93 14.41
CA MET A 102 -4.87 -11.62 15.03
C MET A 102 -4.06 -10.71 14.12
N GLY A 103 -4.09 -9.41 14.37
CA GLY A 103 -3.30 -8.43 13.65
C GLY A 103 -2.75 -7.37 14.59
N LEU A 104 -1.55 -6.90 14.27
CA LEU A 104 -0.98 -5.66 14.80
C LEU A 104 -1.13 -4.61 13.71
N GLY A 105 -1.57 -3.41 14.06
CA GLY A 105 -1.70 -2.30 13.14
C GLY A 105 -1.01 -1.05 13.68
N PHE A 106 -0.25 -0.40 12.82
CA PHE A 106 0.50 0.83 13.12
C PHE A 106 0.20 1.88 12.07
N ARG A 107 0.33 3.15 12.43
CA ARG A 107 0.33 4.21 11.41
C ARG A 107 1.49 3.95 10.45
N GLY A 108 1.17 3.85 9.17
CA GLY A 108 2.14 3.88 8.10
C GLY A 108 2.30 5.30 7.57
N VAL A 109 3.15 5.43 6.59
CA VAL A 109 3.45 6.71 5.92
C VAL A 109 2.71 6.83 4.60
N SER A 110 2.52 8.06 4.11
CA SER A 110 1.98 8.29 2.77
C SER A 110 2.92 7.82 1.67
N ALA A 111 2.39 7.59 0.46
CA ALA A 111 3.18 7.12 -0.69
C ALA A 111 4.31 8.09 -1.11
N ASN A 112 4.20 9.36 -0.72
CA ASN A 112 5.20 10.40 -1.03
C ASN A 112 6.14 10.71 0.15
N HIS A 113 6.05 9.95 1.26
CA HIS A 113 6.88 10.17 2.43
C HIS A 113 8.32 9.70 2.20
N GLU A 114 9.28 10.38 2.81
CA GLU A 114 10.71 10.03 2.71
C GLU A 114 11.02 8.64 3.28
N ASP A 115 10.34 8.20 4.32
CA ASP A 115 10.57 6.90 4.96
C ASP A 115 9.91 5.71 4.21
N GLN A 116 9.17 5.96 3.14
CA GLN A 116 8.40 4.92 2.46
C GLN A 116 9.29 3.78 1.95
N VAL A 117 10.47 4.10 1.39
CA VAL A 117 11.42 3.10 0.88
C VAL A 117 12.06 2.32 2.03
N ALA A 118 12.49 3.01 3.10
CA ALA A 118 13.06 2.37 4.28
C ALA A 118 12.05 1.42 4.95
N LEU A 119 10.80 1.85 5.07
CA LEU A 119 9.73 1.03 5.62
C LEU A 119 9.43 -0.20 4.77
N ASN A 120 9.51 -0.11 3.44
CA ASN A 120 9.40 -1.26 2.56
C ASN A 120 10.54 -2.26 2.78
N ILE A 121 11.77 -1.79 2.96
CA ILE A 121 12.90 -2.65 3.29
C ILE A 121 12.68 -3.33 4.65
N ALA A 122 12.22 -2.59 5.67
CA ALA A 122 11.89 -3.15 6.98
C ALA A 122 10.83 -4.27 6.88
N VAL A 123 9.80 -4.08 6.09
CA VAL A 123 8.77 -5.11 5.84
C VAL A 123 9.36 -6.31 5.10
N ASN A 124 10.24 -6.09 4.11
CA ASN A 124 10.89 -7.17 3.37
C ASN A 124 11.91 -7.97 4.22
N LEU A 125 12.49 -7.36 5.28
CA LEU A 125 13.24 -8.09 6.30
C LEU A 125 12.35 -9.04 7.10
N LEU A 126 11.08 -8.66 7.31
CA LEU A 126 10.11 -9.52 7.99
C LEU A 126 9.53 -10.59 7.08
N ASN A 127 9.08 -10.24 5.89
CA ASN A 127 8.56 -11.15 4.85
C ASN A 127 9.01 -10.69 3.48
N ASN A 128 9.40 -11.61 2.62
CA ASN A 128 9.74 -11.30 1.24
C ASN A 128 9.32 -12.43 0.28
N ALA A 129 9.33 -12.14 -1.02
CA ALA A 129 8.91 -13.09 -2.05
C ALA A 129 9.75 -14.39 -2.08
N ASN A 130 10.97 -14.34 -1.56
CA ASN A 130 11.88 -15.49 -1.51
C ASN A 130 11.68 -16.36 -0.24
N GLY A 131 10.79 -15.98 0.67
CA GLY A 131 10.51 -16.71 1.90
C GLY A 131 11.68 -16.73 2.91
N THR A 132 12.54 -15.71 2.87
CA THR A 132 13.76 -15.62 3.70
C THR A 132 13.65 -14.64 4.85
N GLY A 133 12.54 -13.93 4.96
CA GLY A 133 12.27 -12.97 6.01
C GLY A 133 12.16 -13.64 7.41
N TYR A 134 12.22 -12.83 8.44
CA TYR A 134 12.19 -13.31 9.82
C TYR A 134 10.86 -13.97 10.19
N LEU A 135 9.74 -13.44 9.71
CA LEU A 135 8.42 -14.05 9.89
C LEU A 135 8.27 -15.29 9.00
N ASP A 136 8.88 -15.29 7.80
CA ASP A 136 8.90 -16.47 6.93
C ASP A 136 9.57 -17.65 7.61
N LYS A 137 10.69 -17.42 8.32
CA LYS A 137 11.37 -18.46 9.11
C LYS A 137 10.49 -19.03 10.21
N LEU A 138 9.67 -18.21 10.87
CA LEU A 138 8.74 -18.73 11.89
C LEU A 138 7.70 -19.69 11.28
N MET A 139 7.30 -19.48 10.04
CA MET A 139 6.39 -20.38 9.32
C MET A 139 7.11 -21.67 8.88
N VAL A 140 8.31 -21.55 8.29
CA VAL A 140 9.13 -22.71 7.87
C VAL A 140 9.48 -23.61 9.06
N GLU A 141 9.81 -23.01 10.20
CA GLU A 141 10.09 -23.75 11.46
C GLU A 141 8.81 -24.22 12.17
N HIS A 142 7.66 -24.08 11.55
CA HIS A 142 6.36 -24.45 12.13
C HIS A 142 6.08 -23.80 13.50
N LYS A 143 6.64 -22.63 13.79
CA LYS A 143 6.37 -21.89 15.02
C LYS A 143 5.04 -21.11 14.97
N LEU A 144 4.63 -20.70 13.78
CA LEU A 144 3.33 -20.09 13.47
C LEU A 144 2.68 -20.82 12.29
N MET A 145 1.36 -20.75 12.17
CA MET A 145 0.66 -21.19 10.96
C MET A 145 0.77 -20.16 9.83
N GLY A 146 0.85 -18.88 10.18
CA GLY A 146 1.00 -17.80 9.23
C GLY A 146 1.45 -16.52 9.93
N ALA A 147 2.25 -15.74 9.24
CA ALA A 147 2.59 -14.37 9.60
C ALA A 147 2.88 -13.57 8.32
N LEU A 148 2.35 -12.35 8.24
CA LEU A 148 2.52 -11.50 7.08
C LEU A 148 2.58 -10.03 7.52
N ALA A 149 3.69 -9.37 7.25
CA ALA A 149 3.84 -7.94 7.39
C ALA A 149 3.46 -7.24 6.07
N ILE A 150 2.74 -6.14 6.17
CA ILE A 150 2.23 -5.37 5.01
C ILE A 150 2.50 -3.90 5.29
N ASN A 151 3.11 -3.21 4.34
CA ASN A 151 3.13 -1.76 4.26
C ASN A 151 2.26 -1.32 3.09
N GLU A 152 1.16 -0.64 3.37
CA GLU A 152 0.29 -0.06 2.36
C GLU A 152 0.30 1.46 2.52
N SER A 153 0.99 2.12 1.61
CA SER A 153 1.12 3.58 1.58
C SER A 153 0.18 4.13 0.51
N MET A 154 -0.84 4.87 0.94
CA MET A 154 -1.78 5.59 0.08
C MET A 154 -1.35 7.06 -0.03
N ASN A 155 -2.06 7.85 -0.85
CA ASN A 155 -1.64 9.23 -1.14
C ASN A 155 -1.50 10.12 0.11
N GLU A 156 -2.40 10.00 1.08
CA GLU A 156 -2.43 10.90 2.25
C GLU A 156 -2.04 10.21 3.56
N ALA A 157 -2.10 8.89 3.63
CA ALA A 157 -1.80 8.12 4.82
C ALA A 157 -1.40 6.70 4.46
N GLY A 158 -0.86 5.95 5.41
CA GLY A 158 -0.53 4.54 5.22
C GLY A 158 -0.90 3.69 6.42
N ILE A 159 -0.81 2.39 6.21
CA ILE A 159 -0.95 1.38 7.25
C ILE A 159 0.24 0.41 7.20
N LEU A 160 0.88 0.22 8.34
CA LEU A 160 1.77 -0.90 8.56
C LEU A 160 1.02 -1.93 9.41
N ALA A 161 0.86 -3.13 8.90
CA ALA A 161 0.13 -4.18 9.60
C ALA A 161 0.90 -5.49 9.59
N VAL A 162 0.72 -6.28 10.66
CA VAL A 162 1.23 -7.64 10.73
C VAL A 162 0.06 -8.57 11.06
N ALA A 163 -0.32 -9.41 10.11
CA ALA A 163 -1.28 -10.49 10.31
C ALA A 163 -0.57 -11.70 10.93
N ILE A 164 -1.20 -12.37 11.88
CA ILE A 164 -0.62 -13.49 12.63
C ILE A 164 -1.67 -14.60 12.75
N MET A 165 -1.29 -15.80 12.39
CA MET A 165 -2.09 -17.01 12.59
C MET A 165 -1.36 -17.95 13.56
N PRO A 166 -1.79 -18.01 14.84
CA PRO A 166 -1.25 -18.97 15.79
C PRO A 166 -1.56 -20.41 15.38
N LYS A 167 -0.77 -21.38 15.89
CA LYS A 167 -1.10 -22.80 15.76
C LYS A 167 -2.46 -23.09 16.35
N LEU A 168 -3.26 -23.86 15.63
CA LEU A 168 -4.58 -24.28 16.09
C LEU A 168 -4.48 -25.06 17.40
N LEU A 169 -5.41 -24.80 18.32
CA LEU A 169 -5.63 -25.48 19.60
C LEU A 169 -4.50 -25.34 20.63
N ILE A 170 -3.25 -25.29 20.22
CA ILE A 170 -2.07 -25.42 21.12
C ILE A 170 -1.36 -24.11 21.44
N GLN A 171 -1.55 -23.07 20.63
CA GLN A 171 -0.84 -21.79 20.82
C GLN A 171 -1.78 -20.66 21.25
N SER A 172 -1.37 -19.91 22.25
CA SER A 172 -2.11 -18.71 22.68
C SER A 172 -1.79 -17.51 21.77
N TYR A 173 -2.72 -16.56 21.67
CA TYR A 173 -2.48 -15.29 20.96
C TYR A 173 -1.27 -14.54 21.52
N SER A 174 -1.10 -14.51 22.84
CA SER A 174 0.02 -13.82 23.47
C SER A 174 1.37 -14.45 23.13
N SER A 175 1.44 -15.78 23.05
CA SER A 175 2.66 -16.48 22.63
C SER A 175 3.03 -16.16 21.17
N ALA A 176 2.06 -16.22 20.27
CA ALA A 176 2.27 -15.91 18.87
C ALA A 176 2.67 -14.44 18.66
N GLU A 177 1.98 -13.52 19.35
CA GLU A 177 2.30 -12.11 19.32
C GLU A 177 3.73 -11.83 19.82
N LYS A 178 4.15 -12.46 20.91
CA LYS A 178 5.51 -12.31 21.43
C LYS A 178 6.58 -12.74 20.43
N MET A 179 6.35 -13.83 19.70
CA MET A 179 7.26 -14.30 18.66
C MET A 179 7.41 -13.22 17.55
N VAL A 180 6.31 -12.68 17.08
CA VAL A 180 6.33 -11.64 16.04
C VAL A 180 7.02 -10.37 16.55
N TRP A 181 6.74 -9.94 17.78
CA TRP A 181 7.43 -8.80 18.38
C TRP A 181 8.94 -8.99 18.50
N ASN A 182 9.40 -10.22 18.78
CA ASN A 182 10.83 -10.50 18.82
C ASN A 182 11.46 -10.23 17.44
N GLU A 183 10.82 -10.66 16.35
CA GLU A 183 11.36 -10.45 15.00
C GLU A 183 11.26 -8.96 14.57
N ILE A 184 10.18 -8.27 14.92
CA ILE A 184 10.08 -6.81 14.72
C ILE A 184 11.22 -6.09 15.48
N ASN A 185 11.48 -6.48 16.74
CA ASN A 185 12.55 -5.87 17.52
C ASN A 185 13.95 -6.18 16.96
N ARG A 186 14.15 -7.33 16.31
CA ARG A 186 15.40 -7.61 15.59
C ARG A 186 15.64 -6.58 14.49
N VAL A 187 14.62 -6.29 13.68
CA VAL A 187 14.71 -5.25 12.64
C VAL A 187 15.00 -3.89 13.28
N LYS A 188 14.25 -3.51 14.31
CA LYS A 188 14.41 -2.24 15.03
C LYS A 188 15.80 -2.07 15.68
N ASN A 189 16.43 -3.17 16.08
CA ASN A 189 17.76 -3.15 16.68
C ASN A 189 18.89 -3.28 15.65
N GLY A 190 18.56 -3.33 14.35
CA GLY A 190 19.55 -3.50 13.28
C GLY A 190 20.18 -4.90 13.22
N ASP A 191 19.54 -5.91 13.83
CA ASP A 191 20.03 -7.30 13.86
C ASP A 191 19.76 -7.97 12.51
N PHE A 192 20.40 -7.48 11.45
CA PHE A 192 20.43 -8.03 10.11
C PHE A 192 21.77 -7.71 9.44
N SER A 193 22.26 -8.65 8.60
CA SER A 193 23.55 -8.46 7.94
C SER A 193 23.47 -7.47 6.78
N ASP A 194 24.62 -6.90 6.42
CA ASP A 194 24.74 -6.02 5.25
C ASP A 194 24.43 -6.75 3.95
N GLU A 195 24.72 -8.04 3.87
CA GLU A 195 24.40 -8.88 2.70
C GLU A 195 22.90 -8.99 2.50
N VAL A 196 22.14 -9.27 3.58
CA VAL A 196 20.67 -9.33 3.52
C VAL A 196 20.10 -7.96 3.15
N PHE A 197 20.56 -6.90 3.77
CA PHE A 197 20.14 -5.53 3.49
C PHE A 197 20.38 -5.16 2.01
N ASN A 198 21.60 -5.39 1.51
CA ASN A 198 21.96 -5.09 0.13
C ASN A 198 21.20 -5.97 -0.88
N SER A 199 20.94 -7.22 -0.53
CA SER A 199 20.08 -8.11 -1.35
C SER A 199 18.66 -7.59 -1.49
N LEU A 200 18.06 -7.09 -0.42
CA LEU A 200 16.72 -6.50 -0.47
C LEU A 200 16.66 -5.20 -1.27
N LYS A 201 17.69 -4.34 -1.15
CA LYS A 201 17.82 -3.16 -2.01
C LYS A 201 17.91 -3.54 -3.48
N LEU A 202 18.74 -4.53 -3.81
CA LEU A 202 18.87 -5.03 -5.18
C LEU A 202 17.56 -5.59 -5.70
N GLU A 203 16.84 -6.35 -4.89
CA GLU A 203 15.54 -6.92 -5.26
C GLU A 203 14.49 -5.81 -5.53
N GLN A 204 14.42 -4.78 -4.69
CA GLN A 204 13.54 -3.64 -4.97
C GLN A 204 13.90 -2.95 -6.30
N LYS A 205 15.18 -2.72 -6.58
CA LYS A 205 15.62 -2.14 -7.85
C LYS A 205 15.22 -3.00 -9.05
N ARG A 206 15.36 -4.32 -8.93
CA ARG A 206 14.94 -5.27 -9.97
C ARG A 206 13.43 -5.21 -10.21
N GLN A 207 12.63 -5.11 -9.15
CA GLN A 207 11.18 -4.97 -9.26
C GLN A 207 10.80 -3.68 -10.01
N TYR A 208 11.48 -2.57 -9.74
CA TYR A 208 11.29 -1.32 -10.48
C TYR A 208 11.63 -1.48 -11.96
N ALA A 209 12.75 -2.11 -12.28
CA ALA A 209 13.15 -2.32 -13.68
C ALA A 209 12.17 -3.26 -14.40
N SER A 210 11.83 -4.39 -13.80
CA SER A 210 10.95 -5.39 -14.40
C SER A 210 9.50 -4.89 -14.60
N ALA A 211 9.04 -3.95 -13.77
CA ALA A 211 7.73 -3.33 -13.96
C ALA A 211 7.59 -2.59 -15.30
N LEU A 212 8.70 -2.24 -15.93
CA LEU A 212 8.71 -1.58 -17.24
C LEU A 212 8.78 -2.54 -18.43
N GLU A 213 9.08 -3.81 -18.22
CA GLU A 213 9.21 -4.81 -19.28
C GLU A 213 7.84 -5.23 -19.87
N ASN A 214 6.83 -5.28 -19.00
CA ASN A 214 5.48 -5.68 -19.37
C ASN A 214 4.61 -4.46 -19.74
N ILE A 215 3.81 -4.58 -20.80
CA ILE A 215 2.94 -3.52 -21.32
C ILE A 215 1.92 -3.06 -20.26
N ASP A 216 1.25 -4.01 -19.60
CA ASP A 216 0.23 -3.72 -18.59
C ASP A 216 0.84 -3.11 -17.34
N SER A 217 2.02 -3.62 -16.94
CA SER A 217 2.76 -3.08 -15.79
C SER A 217 3.22 -1.65 -16.03
N ARG A 218 3.70 -1.31 -17.24
CA ARG A 218 4.03 0.08 -17.60
C ARG A 218 2.83 1.01 -17.51
N ALA A 219 1.67 0.58 -18.03
CA ALA A 219 0.44 1.37 -17.89
C ALA A 219 0.05 1.57 -16.44
N THR A 220 0.19 0.52 -15.61
CA THR A 220 -0.08 0.58 -14.16
C THR A 220 0.87 1.54 -13.45
N VAL A 221 2.17 1.53 -13.77
CA VAL A 221 3.14 2.49 -13.22
C VAL A 221 2.72 3.92 -13.55
N MET A 222 2.38 4.22 -14.81
CA MET A 222 1.95 5.56 -15.21
C MET A 222 0.65 5.98 -14.52
N MET A 223 -0.31 5.07 -14.36
CA MET A 223 -1.56 5.30 -13.64
C MET A 223 -1.30 5.66 -12.17
N ASN A 224 -0.41 4.92 -11.50
CA ASN A 224 -0.04 5.18 -10.11
C ASN A 224 0.68 6.52 -9.96
N LEU A 225 1.59 6.86 -10.86
CA LEU A 225 2.26 8.17 -10.86
C LEU A 225 1.24 9.30 -10.98
N PHE A 226 0.33 9.19 -11.95
CA PHE A 226 -0.73 10.20 -12.14
C PHE A 226 -1.60 10.34 -10.88
N SER A 227 -2.06 9.23 -10.30
CA SER A 227 -2.93 9.23 -9.12
C SER A 227 -2.24 9.80 -7.87
N GLN A 228 -0.90 9.71 -7.81
CA GLN A 228 -0.08 10.24 -6.72
C GLN A 228 0.41 11.68 -6.97
N GLY A 229 0.06 12.29 -8.10
CA GLY A 229 0.56 13.59 -8.51
C GLY A 229 2.07 13.60 -8.80
N LYS A 230 2.64 12.44 -9.11
CA LYS A 230 4.03 12.23 -9.50
C LYS A 230 4.19 12.27 -11.01
N ASN A 231 5.42 12.52 -11.46
CA ASN A 231 5.80 12.47 -12.87
C ASN A 231 6.80 11.35 -13.14
N TRP A 232 7.20 11.18 -14.40
CA TRP A 232 8.12 10.13 -14.80
C TRP A 232 9.52 10.27 -14.18
N ASN A 233 9.99 11.48 -13.96
CA ASN A 233 11.30 11.70 -13.30
C ASN A 233 11.26 11.23 -11.84
N ASP A 234 10.11 11.34 -11.16
CA ASP A 234 9.97 10.81 -9.80
C ASP A 234 10.15 9.29 -9.78
N TYR A 235 9.63 8.60 -10.81
CA TYR A 235 9.86 7.16 -10.97
C TYR A 235 11.33 6.82 -11.21
N LEU A 236 11.99 7.54 -12.09
CA LEU A 236 13.41 7.31 -12.39
C LEU A 236 14.30 7.59 -11.17
N ASN A 237 13.96 8.60 -10.38
CA ASN A 237 14.69 8.95 -9.16
C ASN A 237 14.49 7.94 -8.03
N GLU A 238 13.46 7.10 -8.09
CA GLU A 238 13.19 6.11 -7.03
C GLU A 238 14.31 5.07 -6.92
N VAL A 239 14.95 4.70 -8.03
CA VAL A 239 16.10 3.79 -8.02
C VAL A 239 17.29 4.41 -7.26
N ALA A 240 17.57 5.69 -7.51
CA ALA A 240 18.61 6.40 -6.78
C ALA A 240 18.27 6.53 -5.28
N ARG A 241 17.00 6.74 -4.98
CA ARG A 241 16.50 6.79 -3.61
C ARG A 241 16.66 5.44 -2.89
N ILE A 242 16.34 4.31 -3.54
CA ILE A 242 16.64 2.98 -2.98
C ILE A 242 18.12 2.80 -2.71
N GLU A 243 18.99 3.30 -3.60
CA GLU A 243 20.44 3.23 -3.42
C GLU A 243 20.95 4.04 -2.23
N SER A 244 20.35 5.18 -1.94
CA SER A 244 20.75 6.06 -0.84
C SER A 244 20.33 5.57 0.54
N ILE A 245 19.32 4.68 0.66
CA ILE A 245 18.85 4.18 1.94
C ILE A 245 19.97 3.46 2.70
N THR A 246 20.14 3.80 3.96
CA THR A 246 21.08 3.21 4.91
C THR A 246 20.39 2.22 5.86
N LYS A 247 21.17 1.47 6.63
CA LYS A 247 20.61 0.62 7.70
C LYS A 247 19.96 1.45 8.80
N GLU A 248 20.55 2.60 9.10
CA GLU A 248 20.07 3.55 10.10
C GLU A 248 18.66 4.05 9.74
N ASP A 249 18.39 4.33 8.45
CA ASP A 249 17.06 4.74 7.99
C ASP A 249 16.00 3.65 8.20
N VAL A 250 16.40 2.38 8.15
CA VAL A 250 15.49 1.23 8.35
C VAL A 250 15.20 1.00 9.83
N VAL A 251 16.11 1.40 10.72
CA VAL A 251 16.03 1.16 12.17
C VAL A 251 15.23 2.26 12.88
N GLN A 252 15.20 3.48 12.34
CA GLN A 252 14.44 4.62 12.88
C GLN A 252 12.93 4.40 12.82
#